data_b4be164047163a4f7fb250bce357d34c
#
_entry.id   b4be164047163a4f7fb250bce357d34c
#
_cell.length_a   1.000
_cell.length_b   1.000
_cell.length_c   1.000
_cell.angle_alpha   90.00
_cell.angle_beta   90.00
_cell.angle_gamma   90.00
#
_symmetry.space_group_name_H-M   'P 1'
#
loop_
_entity.id
_entity.type
_entity.pdbx_description
1 polymer ?
#
loop_
_entity_poly.entity_id
_entity_poly.type
_entity_poly.pdbx_seq_one_letter_code
_entity_poly.pdbx_strand_id
1 'polypeptide(L)'
;MVVYGHTPELFGGALAQAIVNAGKARTDLSIPEAFIRGILCNILVCIAVWMSFAAKRVSGKLMTSFWPVMLFVLCGFEHCVADMYFGVAALLTSAEYGIAAEGLTWSHFLFSSLLPITLGNIVGGAGVVGVGYWLAYLKHTPYAKETVEEEQKELDIAEEY
;
A
#
# COMPACT_ATOMS: atom_id res chain seq x y z
N MET A 1 11.32 -3.81 -17.46
CA MET A 1 12.78 -3.53 -17.57
C MET A 1 13.61 -4.52 -16.78
N VAL A 2 13.30 -4.87 -15.55
CA VAL A 2 14.05 -5.86 -14.74
C VAL A 2 13.95 -7.26 -15.34
N VAL A 3 12.79 -7.68 -15.87
CA VAL A 3 12.57 -9.03 -16.42
C VAL A 3 13.12 -9.16 -17.84
N TYR A 4 12.89 -8.17 -18.70
CA TYR A 4 13.27 -8.22 -20.12
C TYR A 4 14.68 -7.67 -20.41
N GLY A 5 15.39 -7.14 -19.44
CA GLY A 5 16.71 -6.54 -19.62
C GLY A 5 17.89 -7.46 -19.29
N HIS A 6 17.69 -8.79 -19.28
CA HIS A 6 18.70 -9.79 -18.87
C HIS A 6 19.33 -9.57 -17.48
N THR A 7 18.82 -8.61 -16.71
CA THR A 7 19.30 -8.35 -15.35
C THR A 7 19.08 -9.52 -14.37
N PRO A 8 18.02 -10.35 -14.50
CA PRO A 8 17.86 -11.53 -13.66
C PRO A 8 18.91 -12.61 -13.87
N GLU A 9 19.59 -12.63 -15.03
CA GLU A 9 20.69 -13.58 -15.31
C GLU A 9 21.98 -13.22 -14.58
N LEU A 10 22.10 -11.97 -14.10
CA LEU A 10 23.24 -11.56 -13.30
C LEU A 10 23.38 -12.46 -12.06
N PHE A 11 24.63 -12.69 -11.67
CA PHE A 11 24.98 -13.57 -10.55
C PHE A 11 24.56 -15.04 -10.76
N GLY A 12 24.57 -15.53 -12.03
CA GLY A 12 24.26 -16.93 -12.32
C GLY A 12 22.80 -17.30 -12.05
N GLY A 13 21.89 -16.37 -12.23
CA GLY A 13 20.46 -16.58 -11.97
C GLY A 13 20.02 -16.37 -10.52
N ALA A 14 20.93 -16.07 -9.61
CA ALA A 14 20.58 -15.85 -8.19
C ALA A 14 19.62 -14.66 -8.00
N LEU A 15 19.74 -13.62 -8.85
CA LEU A 15 18.82 -12.49 -8.80
C LEU A 15 17.41 -12.90 -9.25
N ALA A 16 17.26 -13.72 -10.28
CA ALA A 16 15.96 -14.23 -10.72
C ALA A 16 15.29 -15.04 -9.60
N GLN A 17 16.03 -15.92 -8.95
CA GLN A 17 15.54 -16.69 -7.81
C GLN A 17 15.13 -15.78 -6.64
N ALA A 18 15.91 -14.75 -6.34
CA ALA A 18 15.59 -13.79 -5.28
C ALA A 18 14.30 -13.01 -5.57
N ILE A 19 14.06 -12.60 -6.84
CA ILE A 19 12.84 -11.93 -7.26
C ILE A 19 11.62 -12.85 -7.06
N VAL A 20 11.71 -14.10 -7.52
CA VAL A 20 10.64 -15.08 -7.38
C VAL A 20 10.35 -15.37 -5.91
N ASN A 21 11.37 -15.56 -5.09
CA ASN A 21 11.22 -15.79 -3.65
C ASN A 21 10.58 -14.58 -2.94
N ALA A 22 10.97 -13.36 -3.32
CA ALA A 22 10.41 -12.14 -2.73
C ALA A 22 8.92 -11.96 -3.05
N GLY A 23 8.48 -12.29 -4.26
CA GLY A 23 7.06 -12.27 -4.62
C GLY A 23 6.28 -13.41 -3.97
N LYS A 24 6.86 -14.63 -3.96
CA LYS A 24 6.23 -15.78 -3.32
C LYS A 24 5.97 -15.55 -1.83
N ALA A 25 6.93 -15.00 -1.11
CA ALA A 25 6.78 -14.72 0.32
C ALA A 25 5.55 -13.83 0.65
N ARG A 26 5.14 -12.97 -0.28
CA ARG A 26 3.95 -12.12 -0.15
C ARG A 26 2.65 -12.82 -0.54
N THR A 27 2.73 -13.77 -1.47
CA THR A 27 1.55 -14.54 -1.91
C THR A 27 1.22 -15.69 -0.96
N ASP A 28 2.17 -16.17 -0.18
CA ASP A 28 1.99 -17.27 0.78
C ASP A 28 1.32 -16.84 2.10
N LEU A 29 1.03 -15.55 2.28
CA LEU A 29 0.35 -15.05 3.46
C LEU A 29 -1.10 -15.53 3.52
N SER A 30 -1.58 -15.83 4.71
CA SER A 30 -3.02 -16.04 4.92
C SER A 30 -3.81 -14.74 4.72
N ILE A 31 -5.06 -14.86 4.26
CA ILE A 31 -5.93 -13.67 4.02
C ILE A 31 -6.03 -12.73 5.24
N PRO A 32 -6.26 -13.22 6.49
CA PRO A 32 -6.30 -12.35 7.66
C PRO A 32 -4.94 -11.68 7.94
N GLU A 33 -3.84 -12.39 7.73
CA GLU A 33 -2.50 -11.85 7.94
C GLU A 33 -2.18 -10.75 6.92
N ALA A 34 -2.44 -11.00 5.64
CA ALA A 34 -2.29 -10.02 4.57
C ALA A 34 -3.11 -8.74 4.84
N PHE A 35 -4.35 -8.90 5.31
CA PHE A 35 -5.22 -7.79 5.65
C PHE A 35 -4.69 -6.97 6.84
N ILE A 36 -4.30 -7.62 7.94
CA ILE A 36 -3.77 -6.94 9.14
C ILE A 36 -2.44 -6.24 8.83
N ARG A 37 -1.53 -6.91 8.13
CA ARG A 37 -0.26 -6.30 7.69
C ARG A 37 -0.49 -5.10 6.79
N GLY A 38 -1.53 -5.15 5.94
CA GLY A 38 -1.98 -4.02 5.13
C GLY A 38 -2.44 -2.83 5.97
N ILE A 39 -3.28 -3.06 7.00
CA ILE A 39 -3.73 -1.99 7.91
C ILE A 39 -2.53 -1.28 8.56
N LEU A 40 -1.63 -2.06 9.16
CA LEU A 40 -0.47 -1.51 9.88
C LEU A 40 0.48 -0.76 8.95
N CYS A 41 0.68 -1.26 7.73
CA CYS A 41 1.48 -0.59 6.72
C CYS A 41 0.94 0.80 6.41
N ASN A 42 -0.34 0.90 6.05
CA ASN A 42 -0.86 2.17 5.55
C ASN A 42 -1.07 3.21 6.67
N ILE A 43 -1.24 2.79 7.92
CA ILE A 43 -1.14 3.70 9.08
C ILE A 43 0.24 4.38 9.08
N LEU A 44 1.33 3.63 8.95
CA LEU A 44 2.69 4.18 8.93
C LEU A 44 2.95 5.05 7.70
N VAL A 45 2.43 4.67 6.53
CA VAL A 45 2.53 5.48 5.30
C VAL A 45 1.83 6.82 5.49
N CYS A 46 0.61 6.83 6.02
CA CYS A 46 -0.13 8.07 6.28
C CYS A 46 0.59 8.96 7.32
N ILE A 47 1.15 8.36 8.37
CA ILE A 47 1.97 9.09 9.35
C ILE A 47 3.20 9.70 8.69
N ALA A 48 3.91 8.96 7.80
CA ALA A 48 5.05 9.47 7.07
C ALA A 48 4.70 10.70 6.22
N VAL A 49 3.58 10.62 5.49
CA VAL A 49 3.08 11.73 4.66
C VAL A 49 2.72 12.93 5.55
N TRP A 50 2.00 12.71 6.62
CA TRP A 50 1.59 13.77 7.54
C TRP A 50 2.79 14.48 8.19
N MET A 51 3.76 13.71 8.69
CA MET A 51 5.00 14.26 9.22
C MET A 51 5.78 15.07 8.18
N SER A 52 5.73 14.67 6.90
CA SER A 52 6.39 15.41 5.83
C SER A 52 5.79 16.79 5.58
N PHE A 53 4.48 16.97 5.83
CA PHE A 53 3.84 18.29 5.74
C PHE A 53 4.28 19.25 6.87
N ALA A 54 4.59 18.73 8.05
CA ALA A 54 5.12 19.53 9.15
C ALA A 54 6.55 20.02 8.90
N ALA A 55 7.32 19.35 8.05
CA ALA A 55 8.70 19.72 7.73
C ALA A 55 8.77 20.82 6.68
N LYS A 56 9.48 21.91 6.98
CA LYS A 56 9.64 23.06 6.09
C LYS A 56 10.79 22.89 5.07
N ARG A 57 11.78 22.07 5.37
CA ARG A 57 12.97 21.84 4.52
C ARG A 57 12.89 20.48 3.86
N VAL A 58 13.44 20.37 2.64
CA VAL A 58 13.49 19.11 1.89
C VAL A 58 14.18 17.99 2.70
N SER A 59 15.30 18.30 3.35
CA SER A 59 15.99 17.33 4.22
C SER A 59 15.12 16.84 5.38
N GLY A 60 14.33 17.74 5.98
CA GLY A 60 13.36 17.38 7.01
C GLY A 60 12.27 16.45 6.48
N LYS A 61 11.73 16.73 5.30
CA LYS A 61 10.73 15.85 4.65
C LYS A 61 11.27 14.46 4.36
N LEU A 62 12.51 14.36 3.89
CA LEU A 62 13.17 13.08 3.65
C LEU A 62 13.37 12.30 4.95
N MET A 63 13.85 12.96 6.00
CA MET A 63 14.09 12.32 7.30
C MET A 63 12.80 11.85 7.97
N THR A 64 11.74 12.65 7.93
CA THR A 64 10.45 12.28 8.54
C THR A 64 9.76 11.14 7.80
N SER A 65 9.92 11.05 6.47
CA SER A 65 9.36 9.96 5.68
C SER A 65 10.19 8.67 5.80
N PHE A 66 11.50 8.78 5.98
CA PHE A 66 12.42 7.64 6.02
C PHE A 66 12.09 6.65 7.14
N TRP A 67 11.87 7.14 8.37
CA TRP A 67 11.70 6.27 9.53
C TRP A 67 10.44 5.41 9.50
N PRO A 68 9.23 5.95 9.21
CA PRO A 68 8.05 5.10 9.10
C PRO A 68 8.12 4.12 7.93
N VAL A 69 8.73 4.53 6.80
CA VAL A 69 8.94 3.64 5.66
C VAL A 69 9.88 2.50 6.00
N MET A 70 11.02 2.82 6.62
CA MET A 70 11.96 1.79 7.09
C MET A 70 11.29 0.83 8.08
N LEU A 71 10.48 1.35 8.99
CA LEU A 71 9.81 0.55 10.00
C LEU A 71 8.85 -0.46 9.37
N PHE A 72 7.96 -0.03 8.45
CA PHE A 72 7.02 -0.97 7.84
C PHE A 72 7.72 -2.03 6.98
N VAL A 73 8.83 -1.68 6.32
CA VAL A 73 9.64 -2.64 5.55
C VAL A 73 10.31 -3.68 6.47
N LEU A 74 10.91 -3.23 7.58
CA LEU A 74 11.56 -4.12 8.56
C LEU A 74 10.56 -5.04 9.27
N CYS A 75 9.35 -4.55 9.56
CA CYS A 75 8.29 -5.34 10.18
C CYS A 75 7.60 -6.30 9.19
N GLY A 76 7.92 -6.23 7.89
CA GLY A 76 7.28 -7.05 6.86
C GLY A 76 5.79 -6.72 6.69
N PHE A 77 5.41 -5.44 6.85
CA PHE A 77 4.05 -5.00 6.56
C PHE A 77 3.85 -4.84 5.05
N GLU A 78 2.64 -5.15 4.59
CA GLU A 78 2.38 -5.26 3.16
C GLU A 78 1.77 -3.98 2.58
N HIS A 79 2.41 -3.46 1.54
CA HIS A 79 1.99 -2.26 0.83
C HIS A 79 1.49 -2.62 -0.57
N CYS A 80 0.20 -2.45 -0.85
CA CYS A 80 -0.42 -2.90 -2.10
C CYS A 80 0.32 -2.42 -3.37
N VAL A 81 0.81 -1.17 -3.40
CA VAL A 81 1.55 -0.65 -4.56
C VAL A 81 2.91 -1.33 -4.71
N ALA A 82 3.62 -1.60 -3.62
CA ALA A 82 4.88 -2.34 -3.65
C ALA A 82 4.64 -3.79 -4.07
N ASP A 83 3.57 -4.40 -3.58
CA ASP A 83 3.22 -5.79 -3.88
C ASP A 83 2.77 -5.97 -5.33
N MET A 84 2.13 -4.97 -5.94
CA MET A 84 1.89 -4.95 -7.40
C MET A 84 3.19 -5.09 -8.19
N TYR A 85 4.27 -4.45 -7.75
CA TYR A 85 5.58 -4.60 -8.39
C TYR A 85 6.19 -5.98 -8.12
N PHE A 86 6.28 -6.39 -6.85
CA PHE A 86 6.95 -7.64 -6.47
C PHE A 86 6.21 -8.88 -6.99
N GLY A 87 4.89 -8.91 -6.91
CA GLY A 87 4.08 -10.02 -7.39
C GLY A 87 4.15 -10.16 -8.91
N VAL A 88 3.98 -9.07 -9.65
CA VAL A 88 4.07 -9.08 -11.11
C VAL A 88 5.48 -9.43 -11.57
N ALA A 89 6.53 -8.84 -10.97
CA ALA A 89 7.90 -9.16 -11.28
C ALA A 89 8.23 -10.63 -11.04
N ALA A 90 7.75 -11.20 -9.94
CA ALA A 90 7.95 -12.62 -9.63
C ALA A 90 7.23 -13.55 -10.61
N LEU A 91 5.97 -13.26 -10.94
CA LEU A 91 5.18 -14.03 -11.91
C LEU A 91 5.84 -14.03 -13.30
N LEU A 92 6.25 -12.86 -13.79
CA LEU A 92 6.92 -12.74 -15.09
C LEU A 92 8.30 -13.41 -15.07
N THR A 93 9.09 -13.24 -14.01
CA THR A 93 10.42 -13.87 -13.88
C THR A 93 10.30 -15.39 -13.80
N SER A 94 9.34 -15.91 -13.03
CA SER A 94 9.06 -17.34 -12.94
C SER A 94 8.72 -17.94 -14.31
N ALA A 95 7.88 -17.26 -15.09
CA ALA A 95 7.48 -17.71 -16.43
C ALA A 95 8.63 -17.62 -17.44
N GLU A 96 9.42 -16.56 -17.43
CA GLU A 96 10.50 -16.32 -18.40
C GLU A 96 11.70 -17.26 -18.18
N TYR A 97 12.07 -17.48 -16.91
CA TYR A 97 13.25 -18.29 -16.56
C TYR A 97 12.92 -19.72 -16.15
N GLY A 98 11.65 -20.13 -16.24
CA GLY A 98 11.23 -21.49 -15.88
C GLY A 98 11.45 -21.85 -14.40
N ILE A 99 11.47 -20.85 -13.51
CA ILE A 99 11.67 -21.07 -12.08
C ILE A 99 10.35 -21.54 -11.48
N ALA A 100 10.30 -22.79 -11.03
CA ALA A 100 9.12 -23.35 -10.39
C ALA A 100 8.83 -22.65 -9.05
N ALA A 101 7.62 -22.10 -8.92
CA ALA A 101 7.13 -21.48 -7.69
C ALA A 101 5.70 -21.97 -7.44
N GLU A 102 5.55 -23.01 -6.64
CA GLU A 102 4.24 -23.57 -6.30
C GLU A 102 3.36 -22.49 -5.64
N GLY A 103 2.10 -22.40 -6.06
CA GLY A 103 1.14 -21.42 -5.55
C GLY A 103 1.25 -20.01 -6.16
N LEU A 104 2.34 -19.68 -6.84
CA LEU A 104 2.50 -18.38 -7.49
C LEU A 104 1.75 -18.34 -8.83
N THR A 105 0.48 -17.98 -8.78
CA THR A 105 -0.39 -17.84 -9.95
C THR A 105 -1.05 -16.46 -9.96
N TRP A 106 -1.45 -15.99 -11.13
CA TRP A 106 -2.12 -14.69 -11.28
C TRP A 106 -3.39 -14.59 -10.42
N SER A 107 -4.21 -15.65 -10.40
CA SER A 107 -5.44 -15.67 -9.62
C SER A 107 -5.16 -15.63 -8.11
N HIS A 108 -4.20 -16.42 -7.64
CA HIS A 108 -3.82 -16.42 -6.23
C HIS A 108 -3.23 -15.08 -5.80
N PHE A 109 -2.33 -14.52 -6.60
CA PHE A 109 -1.76 -13.19 -6.35
C PHE A 109 -2.84 -12.11 -6.26
N LEU A 110 -3.76 -12.04 -7.24
CA LEU A 110 -4.76 -10.97 -7.28
C LEU A 110 -5.79 -11.09 -6.15
N PHE A 111 -6.36 -12.29 -5.93
CA PHE A 111 -7.51 -12.47 -5.05
C PHE A 111 -7.12 -12.85 -3.62
N SER A 112 -6.08 -13.64 -3.43
CA SER A 112 -5.68 -14.13 -2.10
C SER A 112 -4.62 -13.26 -1.41
N SER A 113 -3.89 -12.45 -2.17
CA SER A 113 -2.84 -11.58 -1.65
C SER A 113 -3.17 -10.10 -1.85
N LEU A 114 -3.16 -9.60 -3.09
CA LEU A 114 -3.28 -8.18 -3.39
C LEU A 114 -4.60 -7.56 -2.92
N LEU A 115 -5.73 -8.27 -3.11
CA LEU A 115 -7.04 -7.75 -2.70
C LEU A 115 -7.16 -7.58 -1.18
N PRO A 116 -6.85 -8.57 -0.33
CA PRO A 116 -6.84 -8.40 1.13
C PRO A 116 -5.89 -7.30 1.61
N ILE A 117 -4.68 -7.22 1.04
CA ILE A 117 -3.71 -6.16 1.36
C ILE A 117 -4.28 -4.78 1.01
N THR A 118 -4.89 -4.63 -0.18
CA THR A 118 -5.48 -3.37 -0.62
C THR A 118 -6.60 -2.92 0.31
N LEU A 119 -7.51 -3.84 0.67
CA LEU A 119 -8.58 -3.55 1.63
C LEU A 119 -8.01 -3.18 3.00
N GLY A 120 -6.96 -3.87 3.45
CA GLY A 120 -6.25 -3.53 4.69
C GLY A 120 -5.64 -2.13 4.62
N ASN A 121 -4.98 -1.79 3.51
CA ASN A 121 -4.41 -0.45 3.30
C ASN A 121 -5.50 0.65 3.34
N ILE A 122 -6.67 0.43 2.73
CA ILE A 122 -7.80 1.36 2.78
C ILE A 122 -8.29 1.54 4.22
N VAL A 123 -8.50 0.46 4.95
CA VAL A 123 -8.94 0.52 6.35
C VAL A 123 -7.90 1.23 7.23
N GLY A 124 -6.61 0.94 7.06
CA GLY A 124 -5.54 1.60 7.82
C GLY A 124 -5.43 3.09 7.53
N GLY A 125 -5.42 3.48 6.26
CA GLY A 125 -5.26 4.86 5.84
C GLY A 125 -6.52 5.69 6.00
N ALA A 126 -7.62 5.29 5.38
CA ALA A 126 -8.86 6.04 5.42
C ALA A 126 -9.63 5.82 6.74
N GLY A 127 -9.78 4.56 7.18
CA GLY A 127 -10.54 4.23 8.38
C GLY A 127 -9.86 4.71 9.66
N VAL A 128 -8.60 4.32 9.90
CA VAL A 128 -7.92 4.65 11.16
C VAL A 128 -7.37 6.07 11.13
N VAL A 129 -6.52 6.40 10.16
CA VAL A 129 -5.84 7.71 10.14
C VAL A 129 -6.77 8.80 9.65
N GLY A 130 -7.49 8.61 8.55
CA GLY A 130 -8.39 9.60 7.98
C GLY A 130 -9.55 9.97 8.91
N VAL A 131 -10.27 8.97 9.42
CA VAL A 131 -11.37 9.19 10.38
C VAL A 131 -10.82 9.75 11.70
N GLY A 132 -9.70 9.23 12.19
CA GLY A 132 -9.05 9.75 13.41
C GLY A 132 -8.70 11.23 13.27
N TYR A 133 -8.12 11.62 12.14
CA TYR A 133 -7.80 13.03 11.84
C TYR A 133 -9.05 13.89 11.74
N TRP A 134 -10.09 13.42 11.04
CA TRP A 134 -11.36 14.11 10.92
C TRP A 134 -12.01 14.36 12.29
N LEU A 135 -12.05 13.35 13.16
CA LEU A 135 -12.58 13.48 14.51
C LEU A 135 -11.80 14.48 15.37
N ALA A 136 -10.47 14.45 15.26
CA ALA A 136 -9.60 15.28 16.09
C ALA A 136 -9.58 16.75 15.67
N TYR A 137 -9.61 17.03 14.36
CA TYR A 137 -9.33 18.36 13.83
C TYR A 137 -10.45 18.98 13.02
N LEU A 138 -11.22 18.20 12.24
CA LEU A 138 -12.18 18.75 11.28
C LEU A 138 -13.61 18.81 11.79
N LYS A 139 -14.05 17.83 12.57
CA LYS A 139 -15.45 17.71 13.03
C LYS A 139 -16.01 18.96 13.72
N HIS A 140 -15.18 19.75 14.39
CA HIS A 140 -15.58 20.92 15.16
C HIS A 140 -15.13 22.25 14.56
N THR A 141 -14.58 22.25 13.34
CA THR A 141 -14.14 23.48 12.67
C THR A 141 -15.32 24.17 11.97
N PRO A 142 -15.29 25.51 11.82
CA PRO A 142 -16.30 26.24 11.03
C PRO A 142 -16.41 25.72 9.59
N TYR A 143 -15.29 25.33 8.99
CA TYR A 143 -15.24 24.75 7.64
C TYR A 143 -16.13 23.51 7.47
N ALA A 144 -16.14 22.61 8.46
CA ALA A 144 -17.00 21.43 8.41
C ALA A 144 -18.51 21.78 8.46
N LYS A 145 -18.87 22.89 9.10
CA LYS A 145 -20.27 23.38 9.13
C LYS A 145 -20.67 23.96 7.78
N GLU A 146 -19.79 24.78 7.17
CA GLU A 146 -20.06 25.36 5.85
C GLU A 146 -20.28 24.28 4.79
N THR A 147 -19.42 23.24 4.76
CA THR A 147 -19.56 22.14 3.80
C THR A 147 -20.87 21.37 3.96
N VAL A 148 -21.29 21.11 5.20
CA VAL A 148 -22.57 20.42 5.47
C VAL A 148 -23.77 21.29 5.08
N GLU A 149 -23.70 22.62 5.31
CA GLU A 149 -24.74 23.54 4.90
C GLU A 149 -24.83 23.69 3.37
N GLU A 150 -23.72 23.64 2.66
CA GLU A 150 -23.68 23.65 1.19
C GLU A 150 -24.27 22.35 0.61
N GLU A 151 -23.85 21.18 1.12
CA GLU A 151 -24.41 19.88 0.70
C GLU A 151 -25.94 19.80 0.97
N GLN A 152 -26.39 20.31 2.11
CA GLN A 152 -27.81 20.31 2.42
C GLN A 152 -28.60 21.20 1.47
N LYS A 153 -28.09 22.38 1.12
CA LYS A 153 -28.71 23.26 0.11
C LYS A 153 -28.80 22.61 -1.27
N GLU A 154 -27.74 21.91 -1.69
CA GLU A 154 -27.76 21.18 -2.96
C GLU A 154 -28.82 20.06 -2.97
N LEU A 155 -28.95 19.34 -1.86
CA LEU A 155 -29.98 18.29 -1.71
C LEU A 155 -31.40 18.88 -1.72
N ASP A 156 -31.62 19.98 -1.00
CA ASP A 156 -32.92 20.64 -0.95
C ASP A 156 -33.34 21.18 -2.34
N ILE A 157 -32.36 21.69 -3.13
CA ILE A 157 -32.62 22.12 -4.51
C ILE A 157 -32.94 20.91 -5.42
N ALA A 158 -32.26 19.77 -5.22
CA ALA A 158 -32.51 18.57 -6.01
C ALA A 158 -33.85 17.90 -5.72
N GLU A 159 -34.46 18.11 -4.53
CA GLU A 159 -35.75 17.61 -4.18
C GLU A 159 -36.91 18.54 -4.68
N GLU A 160 -36.63 19.79 -5.05
CA GLU A 160 -37.60 20.74 -5.61
C GLU A 160 -37.84 20.55 -7.12
N TYR A 161 -37.03 19.74 -7.84
CA TYR A 161 -37.13 19.45 -9.27
C TYR A 161 -37.60 18.02 -9.53
#